data_88bcd2757529bea2b4fd2a294a9766e2
#
_entry.id   88bcd2757529bea2b4fd2a294a9766e2
#
_cell.length_a   1.000
_cell.length_b   1.000
_cell.length_c   1.000
_cell.angle_alpha   90.00
_cell.angle_beta   90.00
_cell.angle_gamma   90.00
#
_symmetry.space_group_name_H-M   'P 1'
#
loop_
_entity.id
_entity.type
_entity.pdbx_description
1 polymer ?
#
loop_
_entity_poly.entity_id
_entity_poly.type
_entity_poly.pdbx_seq_one_letter_code
_entity_poly.pdbx_strand_id
1 'polypeptide(L)'
;MSSKIGQQIMRFLLLCFIAFSVIAEDADPDVIYNYHKINDTLSTAGQLLPVHVAKLQRENFQLVINLAVADKARNLDESYTITHAGINYVQIPVVWDTPTLDDLDLFFSMMDARGERKTLVHCFANYRASAFTYLYRVLKEGVPEADARKDMMQIWSDDAFTKYPQWRAFIDKALVNGA
;
A
#
# COMPACT_ATOMS: atom_id res chain seq x y z
N MET A 1 54.83 -65.59 12.83
CA MET A 1 55.00 -64.36 13.62
C MET A 1 54.04 -63.32 13.06
N SER A 2 53.11 -62.98 13.89
CA SER A 2 51.83 -62.36 13.54
C SER A 2 51.95 -60.84 13.39
N SER A 3 51.50 -60.24 12.27
CA SER A 3 51.29 -58.82 12.13
C SER A 3 49.78 -58.54 12.15
N LYS A 4 49.35 -57.91 13.21
CA LYS A 4 47.98 -57.43 13.33
C LYS A 4 47.85 -56.10 12.58
N ILE A 5 47.16 -56.16 11.48
CA ILE A 5 46.74 -54.97 10.74
C ILE A 5 45.56 -54.38 11.45
N GLY A 6 45.76 -53.13 11.98
CA GLY A 6 44.68 -52.40 12.63
C GLY A 6 43.66 -51.93 11.61
N GLN A 7 42.42 -52.36 11.84
CA GLN A 7 41.29 -51.81 11.12
C GLN A 7 41.01 -50.39 11.63
N GLN A 8 41.33 -49.40 10.84
CA GLN A 8 40.84 -48.06 11.03
C GLN A 8 39.37 -48.01 10.61
N ILE A 9 38.51 -47.91 11.59
CA ILE A 9 37.09 -47.65 11.39
C ILE A 9 36.96 -46.17 11.04
N MET A 10 36.84 -45.89 9.72
CA MET A 10 36.54 -44.56 9.20
C MET A 10 35.07 -44.26 9.50
N ARG A 11 34.81 -43.55 10.59
CA ARG A 11 33.49 -43.01 10.88
C ARG A 11 33.16 -41.92 9.87
N PHE A 12 32.34 -42.24 8.88
CA PHE A 12 31.64 -41.26 8.07
C PHE A 12 30.66 -40.49 8.93
N LEU A 13 31.04 -39.29 9.34
CA LEU A 13 30.10 -38.30 9.87
C LEU A 13 29.22 -37.84 8.70
N LEU A 14 28.02 -38.41 8.62
CA LEU A 14 26.97 -37.95 7.73
C LEU A 14 26.43 -36.62 8.32
N LEU A 15 27.00 -35.49 7.87
CA LEU A 15 26.46 -34.17 8.12
C LEU A 15 25.15 -34.07 7.32
N CYS A 16 24.03 -34.36 8.00
CA CYS A 16 22.72 -33.97 7.52
C CYS A 16 22.67 -32.43 7.46
N PHE A 17 22.93 -31.86 6.31
CA PHE A 17 22.50 -30.50 6.01
C PHE A 17 20.97 -30.50 5.98
N ILE A 18 20.35 -30.15 7.10
CA ILE A 18 18.96 -29.75 7.12
C ILE A 18 18.94 -28.39 6.42
N ALA A 19 18.69 -28.41 5.11
CA ALA A 19 18.33 -27.20 4.39
C ALA A 19 17.01 -26.71 5.01
N PHE A 20 17.09 -25.73 5.89
CA PHE A 20 15.95 -24.89 6.22
C PHE A 20 15.56 -24.16 4.93
N SER A 21 14.66 -24.75 4.18
CA SER A 21 13.90 -23.99 3.18
C SER A 21 13.11 -22.98 3.99
N VAL A 22 13.60 -21.74 4.01
CA VAL A 22 12.76 -20.59 4.34
C VAL A 22 11.67 -20.61 3.27
N ILE A 23 10.53 -21.17 3.59
CA ILE A 23 9.32 -21.00 2.79
C ILE A 23 9.06 -19.51 2.94
N ALA A 24 9.39 -18.72 1.89
CA ALA A 24 8.83 -17.40 1.75
C ALA A 24 7.32 -17.62 1.82
N GLU A 25 6.69 -17.11 2.86
CA GLU A 25 5.24 -17.15 3.00
C GLU A 25 4.70 -16.40 1.79
N ASP A 26 4.17 -17.13 0.83
CA ASP A 26 3.63 -16.55 -0.40
C ASP A 26 2.51 -15.60 0.02
N ALA A 27 2.65 -14.31 -0.34
CA ALA A 27 1.65 -13.31 0.00
C ALA A 27 0.28 -13.76 -0.52
N ASP A 28 -0.71 -13.77 0.36
CA ASP A 28 -2.08 -14.13 -0.01
C ASP A 28 -2.59 -13.14 -1.08
N PRO A 29 -2.96 -13.60 -2.28
CA PRO A 29 -3.42 -12.72 -3.36
C PRO A 29 -4.70 -11.96 -3.03
N ASP A 30 -5.41 -12.36 -2.01
CA ASP A 30 -6.66 -11.73 -1.59
C ASP A 30 -6.49 -10.78 -0.39
N VAL A 31 -5.30 -10.72 0.22
CA VAL A 31 -5.00 -9.85 1.37
C VAL A 31 -4.08 -8.71 0.96
N ILE A 32 -4.64 -7.51 0.79
CA ILE A 32 -3.88 -6.28 0.56
C ILE A 32 -3.64 -5.58 1.91
N TYR A 33 -2.40 -5.21 2.17
CA TYR A 33 -2.02 -4.58 3.42
C TYR A 33 -2.83 -3.30 3.71
N ASN A 34 -3.40 -3.20 4.89
CA ASN A 34 -4.23 -2.08 5.34
C ASN A 34 -5.34 -1.69 4.32
N TYR A 35 -5.94 -2.66 3.65
CA TYR A 35 -7.07 -2.41 2.75
C TYR A 35 -8.29 -1.94 3.54
N HIS A 36 -8.92 -0.86 3.06
CA HIS A 36 -10.16 -0.35 3.62
C HIS A 36 -11.15 0.01 2.49
N LYS A 37 -12.30 -0.64 2.49
CA LYS A 37 -13.40 -0.33 1.56
C LYS A 37 -14.22 0.82 2.15
N ILE A 38 -14.26 1.96 1.47
CA ILE A 38 -15.08 3.12 1.86
C ILE A 38 -16.50 2.96 1.36
N ASN A 39 -16.65 2.62 0.07
CA ASN A 39 -17.94 2.35 -0.55
C ASN A 39 -17.74 1.42 -1.77
N ASP A 40 -18.76 1.23 -2.61
CA ASP A 40 -18.69 0.30 -3.74
C ASP A 40 -17.75 0.75 -4.87
N THR A 41 -17.45 2.04 -4.95
CA THR A 41 -16.59 2.62 -6.00
C THR A 41 -15.26 3.16 -5.50
N LEU A 42 -15.02 3.17 -4.18
CA LEU A 42 -13.82 3.76 -3.59
C LEU A 42 -13.27 2.90 -2.45
N SER A 43 -12.00 2.59 -2.55
CA SER A 43 -11.24 1.90 -1.50
C SER A 43 -9.87 2.54 -1.34
N THR A 44 -9.26 2.37 -0.16
CA THR A 44 -7.86 2.73 0.10
C THR A 44 -7.05 1.52 0.51
N ALA A 45 -5.72 1.56 0.30
CA ALA A 45 -4.85 0.45 0.66
C ALA A 45 -3.41 0.88 0.95
N GLY A 46 -2.65 -0.03 1.55
CA GLY A 46 -1.20 0.01 1.57
C GLY A 46 -0.58 -0.54 0.28
N GLN A 47 0.63 -1.04 0.37
CA GLN A 47 1.41 -1.49 -0.78
C GLN A 47 0.68 -2.58 -1.59
N LEU A 48 0.61 -2.35 -2.88
CA LEU A 48 0.21 -3.38 -3.85
C LEU A 48 1.41 -4.26 -4.22
N LEU A 49 1.15 -5.55 -4.33
CA LEU A 49 2.07 -6.53 -4.88
C LEU A 49 1.53 -7.03 -6.23
N PRO A 50 2.39 -7.55 -7.13
CA PRO A 50 1.92 -8.09 -8.42
C PRO A 50 0.81 -9.15 -8.28
N VAL A 51 0.86 -9.96 -7.22
CA VAL A 51 -0.14 -10.99 -6.92
C VAL A 51 -1.55 -10.43 -6.70
N HIS A 52 -1.67 -9.17 -6.22
CA HIS A 52 -2.98 -8.54 -5.97
C HIS A 52 -3.71 -8.08 -7.25
N VAL A 53 -3.02 -7.98 -8.39
CA VAL A 53 -3.63 -7.46 -9.63
C VAL A 53 -4.82 -8.30 -10.09
N ALA A 54 -4.72 -9.63 -9.95
CA ALA A 54 -5.84 -10.52 -10.27
C ALA A 54 -7.08 -10.25 -9.40
N LYS A 55 -6.91 -9.90 -8.12
CA LYS A 55 -8.00 -9.47 -7.24
C LYS A 55 -8.61 -8.16 -7.73
N LEU A 56 -7.79 -7.16 -8.09
CA LEU A 56 -8.29 -5.89 -8.60
C LEU A 56 -9.15 -6.08 -9.86
N GLN A 57 -8.74 -6.97 -10.77
CA GLN A 57 -9.52 -7.32 -11.97
C GLN A 57 -10.85 -8.00 -11.60
N ARG A 58 -10.83 -9.03 -10.75
CA ARG A 58 -12.05 -9.74 -10.32
C ARG A 58 -13.07 -8.81 -9.65
N GLU A 59 -12.59 -7.82 -8.91
CA GLU A 59 -13.42 -6.83 -8.23
C GLU A 59 -13.77 -5.63 -9.10
N ASN A 60 -13.38 -5.63 -10.38
CA ASN A 60 -13.67 -4.58 -11.37
C ASN A 60 -13.11 -3.21 -11.00
N PHE A 61 -11.92 -3.14 -10.40
CA PHE A 61 -11.23 -1.87 -10.29
C PHE A 61 -10.80 -1.37 -11.67
N GLN A 62 -11.02 -0.10 -11.94
CA GLN A 62 -10.79 0.54 -13.24
C GLN A 62 -9.71 1.63 -13.18
N LEU A 63 -9.40 2.09 -11.98
CA LEU A 63 -8.37 3.10 -11.73
C LEU A 63 -7.62 2.78 -10.43
N VAL A 64 -6.31 2.90 -10.48
CA VAL A 64 -5.42 2.90 -9.31
C VAL A 64 -4.71 4.25 -9.24
N ILE A 65 -4.78 4.91 -8.09
CA ILE A 65 -4.04 6.14 -7.79
C ILE A 65 -3.01 5.83 -6.70
N ASN A 66 -1.73 5.90 -7.05
CA ASN A 66 -0.62 5.67 -6.13
C ASN A 66 -0.06 6.99 -5.61
N LEU A 67 -0.12 7.21 -4.29
CA LEU A 67 0.43 8.39 -3.61
C LEU A 67 1.84 8.15 -3.04
N ALA A 68 2.45 7.00 -3.32
CA ALA A 68 3.82 6.73 -2.89
C ALA A 68 4.84 7.34 -3.85
N VAL A 69 5.97 7.77 -3.31
CA VAL A 69 7.14 8.12 -4.12
C VAL A 69 7.70 6.89 -4.86
N ALA A 70 8.42 7.11 -5.94
CA ALA A 70 9.09 6.04 -6.67
C ALA A 70 10.13 5.32 -5.78
N ASP A 71 10.08 3.99 -5.74
CA ASP A 71 10.96 3.15 -4.93
C ASP A 71 11.25 1.85 -5.69
N LYS A 72 12.54 1.62 -6.01
CA LYS A 72 12.96 0.46 -6.81
C LYS A 72 12.62 -0.89 -6.16
N ALA A 73 12.60 -0.96 -4.84
CA ALA A 73 12.34 -2.20 -4.13
C ALA A 73 10.83 -2.49 -3.96
N ARG A 74 9.99 -1.46 -4.06
CA ARG A 74 8.56 -1.57 -3.71
C ARG A 74 7.61 -1.38 -4.88
N ASN A 75 7.86 -0.46 -5.80
CA ASN A 75 6.89 -0.12 -6.84
C ASN A 75 7.49 0.08 -8.24
N LEU A 76 8.69 -0.48 -8.52
CA LEU A 76 9.36 -0.31 -9.81
C LEU A 76 8.46 -0.75 -10.99
N ASP A 77 7.87 -1.92 -10.91
CA ASP A 77 7.09 -2.53 -12.00
C ASP A 77 5.56 -2.39 -11.80
N GLU A 78 5.13 -1.64 -10.78
CA GLU A 78 3.73 -1.58 -10.37
C GLU A 78 2.84 -0.99 -11.49
N SER A 79 3.26 0.15 -12.07
CA SER A 79 2.51 0.81 -13.14
C SER A 79 2.38 -0.08 -14.38
N TYR A 80 3.46 -0.78 -14.76
CA TYR A 80 3.43 -1.73 -15.87
C TYR A 80 2.46 -2.87 -15.59
N THR A 81 2.56 -3.49 -14.42
CA THR A 81 1.75 -4.65 -14.05
C THR A 81 0.25 -4.31 -14.01
N ILE A 82 -0.11 -3.16 -13.45
CA ILE A 82 -1.50 -2.69 -13.34
C ILE A 82 -2.06 -2.31 -14.72
N THR A 83 -1.30 -1.57 -15.53
CA THR A 83 -1.77 -1.15 -16.86
C THR A 83 -1.82 -2.31 -17.84
N HIS A 84 -0.90 -3.28 -17.74
CA HIS A 84 -0.95 -4.53 -18.51
C HIS A 84 -2.23 -5.35 -18.23
N ALA A 85 -2.76 -5.24 -17.02
CA ALA A 85 -4.03 -5.85 -16.64
C ALA A 85 -5.28 -5.07 -17.10
N GLY A 86 -5.10 -3.97 -17.85
CA GLY A 86 -6.19 -3.13 -18.37
C GLY A 86 -6.76 -2.14 -17.35
N ILE A 87 -6.09 -1.92 -16.21
CA ILE A 87 -6.50 -0.96 -15.19
C ILE A 87 -5.72 0.34 -15.39
N ASN A 88 -6.39 1.49 -15.37
CA ASN A 88 -5.72 2.79 -15.44
C ASN A 88 -4.88 3.02 -14.19
N TYR A 89 -3.72 3.67 -14.37
CA TYR A 89 -2.80 3.95 -13.27
C TYR A 89 -2.32 5.39 -13.30
N VAL A 90 -2.38 6.05 -12.15
CA VAL A 90 -1.86 7.39 -11.93
C VAL A 90 -0.95 7.36 -10.72
N GLN A 91 0.22 8.01 -10.80
CA GLN A 91 1.10 8.17 -9.65
C GLN A 91 1.28 9.65 -9.33
N ILE A 92 1.01 10.03 -8.07
CA ILE A 92 1.25 11.35 -7.50
C ILE A 92 2.25 11.15 -6.35
N PRO A 93 3.53 11.49 -6.51
CA PRO A 93 4.58 11.12 -5.56
C PRO A 93 4.61 12.04 -4.34
N VAL A 94 3.65 11.88 -3.43
CA VAL A 94 3.56 12.66 -2.19
C VAL A 94 4.72 12.33 -1.25
N VAL A 95 5.55 13.34 -0.95
CA VAL A 95 6.68 13.19 -0.03
C VAL A 95 6.18 13.06 1.40
N TRP A 96 6.64 12.03 2.12
CA TRP A 96 6.14 11.70 3.46
C TRP A 96 6.35 12.81 4.49
N ASP A 97 7.53 13.42 4.48
CA ASP A 97 7.91 14.41 5.48
C ASP A 97 7.37 15.81 5.19
N THR A 98 6.98 16.06 3.94
CA THR A 98 6.54 17.38 3.46
C THR A 98 5.37 17.26 2.49
N PRO A 99 4.18 16.76 2.92
CA PRO A 99 3.00 16.75 2.06
C PRO A 99 2.58 18.19 1.72
N THR A 100 2.18 18.43 0.47
CA THR A 100 1.84 19.78 -0.03
C THR A 100 0.38 19.89 -0.43
N LEU A 101 -0.16 21.12 -0.42
CA LEU A 101 -1.50 21.39 -0.95
C LEU A 101 -1.53 21.20 -2.48
N ASP A 102 -0.42 21.47 -3.19
CA ASP A 102 -0.33 21.24 -4.64
C ASP A 102 -0.51 19.75 -4.99
N ASP A 103 0.07 18.82 -4.18
CA ASP A 103 -0.15 17.39 -4.33
C ASP A 103 -1.62 17.04 -4.08
N LEU A 104 -2.27 17.69 -3.09
CA LEU A 104 -3.67 17.49 -2.77
C LEU A 104 -4.58 17.98 -3.89
N ASP A 105 -4.32 19.14 -4.45
CA ASP A 105 -5.09 19.71 -5.56
C ASP A 105 -4.98 18.84 -6.82
N LEU A 106 -3.79 18.31 -7.10
CA LEU A 106 -3.60 17.35 -8.17
C LEU A 106 -4.39 16.06 -7.90
N PHE A 107 -4.37 15.55 -6.67
CA PHE A 107 -5.17 14.40 -6.30
C PHE A 107 -6.67 14.66 -6.46
N PHE A 108 -7.17 15.83 -6.04
CA PHE A 108 -8.57 16.20 -6.21
C PHE A 108 -8.97 16.23 -7.68
N SER A 109 -8.12 16.81 -8.54
CA SER A 109 -8.34 16.82 -9.99
C SER A 109 -8.45 15.41 -10.58
N MET A 110 -7.62 14.46 -10.12
CA MET A 110 -7.68 13.08 -10.55
C MET A 110 -8.93 12.35 -10.02
N MET A 111 -9.33 12.64 -8.79
CA MET A 111 -10.55 12.11 -8.21
C MET A 111 -11.81 12.64 -8.91
N ASP A 112 -11.86 13.90 -9.27
CA ASP A 112 -12.96 14.48 -10.06
C ASP A 112 -13.02 13.86 -11.47
N ALA A 113 -11.86 13.66 -12.11
CA ALA A 113 -11.77 13.05 -13.44
C ALA A 113 -12.09 11.53 -13.45
N ARG A 114 -12.11 10.86 -12.28
CA ARG A 114 -12.41 9.42 -12.22
C ARG A 114 -13.82 9.06 -12.70
N GLY A 115 -14.80 9.98 -12.53
CA GLY A 115 -16.21 9.72 -12.79
C GLY A 115 -16.70 8.51 -11.97
N GLU A 116 -17.43 7.60 -12.62
CA GLU A 116 -17.98 6.40 -11.98
C GLU A 116 -16.99 5.23 -11.84
N ARG A 117 -15.71 5.44 -12.19
CA ARG A 117 -14.71 4.36 -12.15
C ARG A 117 -14.47 3.89 -10.72
N LYS A 118 -14.58 2.58 -10.51
CA LYS A 118 -14.17 1.97 -9.24
C LYS A 118 -12.67 2.16 -9.06
N THR A 119 -12.31 2.88 -8.01
CA THR A 119 -10.96 3.42 -7.79
C THR A 119 -10.36 2.88 -6.50
N LEU A 120 -9.10 2.45 -6.59
CA LEU A 120 -8.25 2.19 -5.44
C LEU A 120 -7.22 3.29 -5.29
N VAL A 121 -7.23 3.97 -4.16
CA VAL A 121 -6.16 4.91 -3.77
C VAL A 121 -5.21 4.19 -2.83
N HIS A 122 -3.92 4.19 -3.10
CA HIS A 122 -2.97 3.49 -2.24
C HIS A 122 -1.64 4.23 -2.06
N CYS A 123 -0.85 3.75 -1.11
CA CYS A 123 0.53 4.12 -0.91
C CYS A 123 1.27 2.96 -0.22
N PHE A 124 2.39 3.17 0.48
CA PHE A 124 3.09 2.06 1.14
C PHE A 124 2.36 1.47 2.36
N ALA A 125 1.63 2.29 3.14
CA ALA A 125 0.98 1.83 4.37
C ALA A 125 -0.44 2.37 4.57
N ASN A 126 -1.06 2.89 3.53
CA ASN A 126 -2.38 3.52 3.50
C ASN A 126 -2.47 4.89 4.22
N TYR A 127 -1.48 5.37 4.92
CA TYR A 127 -1.58 6.65 5.64
C TYR A 127 -1.84 7.84 4.70
N ARG A 128 -1.04 8.01 3.62
CA ARG A 128 -1.26 9.08 2.61
C ARG A 128 -2.61 8.91 1.94
N ALA A 129 -2.91 7.68 1.50
CA ALA A 129 -4.12 7.37 0.76
C ALA A 129 -5.38 7.67 1.58
N SER A 130 -5.45 7.24 2.83
CA SER A 130 -6.59 7.51 3.70
C SER A 130 -6.73 8.98 4.07
N ALA A 131 -5.63 9.71 4.32
CA ALA A 131 -5.67 11.14 4.64
C ALA A 131 -6.12 11.99 3.44
N PHE A 132 -5.59 11.75 2.24
CA PHE A 132 -5.99 12.45 1.03
C PHE A 132 -7.43 12.14 0.63
N THR A 133 -7.85 10.88 0.74
CA THR A 133 -9.24 10.47 0.49
C THR A 133 -10.20 11.08 1.51
N TYR A 134 -9.82 11.16 2.79
CA TYR A 134 -10.60 11.86 3.81
C TYR A 134 -10.83 13.32 3.43
N LEU A 135 -9.75 14.03 3.05
CA LEU A 135 -9.84 15.44 2.66
C LEU A 135 -10.71 15.63 1.41
N TYR A 136 -10.58 14.77 0.41
CA TYR A 136 -11.42 14.81 -0.79
C TYR A 136 -12.90 14.64 -0.44
N ARG A 137 -13.24 13.66 0.38
CA ARG A 137 -14.62 13.38 0.78
C ARG A 137 -15.24 14.54 1.55
N VAL A 138 -14.48 15.18 2.42
CA VAL A 138 -14.98 16.35 3.18
C VAL A 138 -15.11 17.57 2.27
N LEU A 139 -14.06 17.91 1.53
CA LEU A 139 -13.94 19.20 0.85
C LEU A 139 -14.59 19.23 -0.54
N LYS A 140 -14.70 18.08 -1.22
CA LYS A 140 -15.25 17.99 -2.58
C LYS A 140 -16.58 17.23 -2.64
N GLU A 141 -16.71 16.12 -1.92
CA GLU A 141 -17.95 15.34 -1.91
C GLU A 141 -18.97 15.84 -0.86
N GLY A 142 -18.56 16.73 0.06
CA GLY A 142 -19.43 17.26 1.10
C GLY A 142 -19.87 16.22 2.15
N VAL A 143 -19.10 15.13 2.28
CA VAL A 143 -19.37 14.12 3.32
C VAL A 143 -19.14 14.75 4.70
N PRO A 144 -20.04 14.56 5.68
CA PRO A 144 -19.82 15.07 7.02
C PRO A 144 -18.45 14.63 7.56
N GLU A 145 -17.70 15.59 8.13
CA GLU A 145 -16.33 15.35 8.59
C GLU A 145 -16.23 14.14 9.53
N ALA A 146 -17.19 14.04 10.48
CA ALA A 146 -17.21 12.93 11.43
C ALA A 146 -17.34 11.56 10.75
N ASP A 147 -18.03 11.46 9.61
CA ASP A 147 -18.20 10.21 8.88
C ASP A 147 -16.95 9.89 8.04
N ALA A 148 -16.42 10.86 7.30
CA ALA A 148 -15.18 10.68 6.57
C ALA A 148 -13.99 10.36 7.50
N ARG A 149 -13.95 10.97 8.68
CA ARG A 149 -12.92 10.74 9.71
C ARG A 149 -12.96 9.31 10.24
N LYS A 150 -14.12 8.68 10.39
CA LYS A 150 -14.23 7.29 10.84
C LYS A 150 -13.44 6.34 9.93
N ASP A 151 -13.54 6.54 8.62
CA ASP A 151 -12.80 5.72 7.64
C ASP A 151 -11.30 5.96 7.75
N MET A 152 -10.87 7.22 7.81
CA MET A 152 -9.45 7.55 7.97
C MET A 152 -8.86 6.94 9.25
N MET A 153 -9.60 6.98 10.36
CA MET A 153 -9.15 6.47 11.66
C MET A 153 -9.12 4.94 11.76
N GLN A 154 -9.59 4.19 10.74
CA GLN A 154 -9.29 2.76 10.63
C GLN A 154 -7.80 2.51 10.34
N ILE A 155 -7.12 3.50 9.77
CA ILE A 155 -5.71 3.44 9.38
C ILE A 155 -4.84 4.28 10.33
N TRP A 156 -5.29 5.49 10.67
CA TRP A 156 -4.62 6.38 11.60
C TRP A 156 -5.05 6.12 13.03
N SER A 157 -4.13 6.32 13.98
CA SER A 157 -4.41 6.38 15.40
C SER A 157 -3.94 7.72 15.98
N ASP A 158 -4.37 8.05 17.18
CA ASP A 158 -3.87 9.24 17.90
C ASP A 158 -2.35 9.17 18.10
N ASP A 159 -1.82 7.96 18.36
CA ASP A 159 -0.37 7.73 18.45
C ASP A 159 0.34 7.97 17.11
N ALA A 160 -0.27 7.59 16.00
CA ALA A 160 0.28 7.88 14.67
C ALA A 160 0.35 9.38 14.41
N PHE A 161 -0.67 10.15 14.77
CA PHE A 161 -0.64 11.61 14.67
C PHE A 161 0.37 12.27 15.61
N THR A 162 0.62 11.67 16.76
CA THR A 162 1.70 12.11 17.67
C THR A 162 3.07 11.84 17.06
N LYS A 163 3.24 10.67 16.46
CA LYS A 163 4.49 10.26 15.80
C LYS A 163 4.79 11.03 14.51
N TYR A 164 3.74 11.43 13.81
CA TYR A 164 3.83 12.09 12.49
C TYR A 164 3.09 13.45 12.49
N PRO A 165 3.57 14.44 13.29
CA PRO A 165 2.89 15.71 13.49
C PRO A 165 2.74 16.53 12.19
N GLN A 166 3.62 16.33 11.20
CA GLN A 166 3.52 16.99 9.89
C GLN A 166 2.21 16.64 9.17
N TRP A 167 1.69 15.42 9.37
CA TRP A 167 0.43 14.99 8.78
C TRP A 167 -0.78 15.62 9.45
N ARG A 168 -0.75 15.77 10.78
CA ARG A 168 -1.79 16.53 11.50
C ARG A 168 -1.84 17.97 11.00
N ALA A 169 -0.66 18.64 10.97
CA ALA A 169 -0.57 20.02 10.52
C ALA A 169 -1.01 20.18 9.06
N PHE A 170 -0.69 19.23 8.18
CA PHE A 170 -1.12 19.23 6.79
C PHE A 170 -2.65 19.11 6.67
N ILE A 171 -3.27 18.15 7.37
CA ILE A 171 -4.72 17.94 7.37
C ILE A 171 -5.44 19.20 7.89
N ASP A 172 -5.00 19.74 9.03
CA ASP A 172 -5.58 20.93 9.63
C ASP A 172 -5.50 22.13 8.67
N LYS A 173 -4.35 22.30 8.02
CA LYS A 173 -4.14 23.36 7.01
C LYS A 173 -5.07 23.19 5.80
N ALA A 174 -5.24 21.98 5.29
CA ALA A 174 -6.11 21.70 4.16
C ALA A 174 -7.57 22.00 4.48
N LEU A 175 -8.05 21.59 5.66
CA LEU A 175 -9.42 21.86 6.11
C LEU A 175 -9.71 23.37 6.27
N VAL A 176 -8.73 24.15 6.76
CA VAL A 176 -8.90 25.61 6.92
C VAL A 176 -8.92 26.33 5.55
N ASN A 177 -8.11 25.90 4.62
CA ASN A 177 -8.01 26.56 3.30
C ASN A 177 -9.14 26.15 2.35
N GLY A 178 -9.88 25.10 2.67
CA GLY A 178 -10.93 24.56 1.80
C GLY A 178 -10.39 24.05 0.46
N ALA A 179 -9.15 23.58 0.50
CA ALA A 179 -8.31 23.28 -0.68
C ALA A 179 -9.06 22.70 -1.87
#